data_7c55c079110d2c699415094a09d869df
#
_entry.id   7c55c079110d2c699415094a09d869df
#
_cell.length_a   1.000
_cell.length_b   1.000
_cell.length_c   1.000
_cell.angle_alpha   90.00
_cell.angle_beta   90.00
_cell.angle_gamma   90.00
#
_symmetry.space_group_name_H-M   'P 1'
#
loop_
_entity.id
_entity.type
_entity.pdbx_description
1 polymer ?
#
loop_
_entity_poly.entity_id
_entity_poly.type
_entity_poly.pdbx_seq_one_letter_code
_entity_poly.pdbx_strand_id
1 'polypeptide(L)'
;MSKKIIIIGGVAGGATAATRLRRLNEEDHIILFEKGEYISFANCGLPYHVGGVIKERQDLLLQTVEGMNSQYGLDVRNFSEVTKINPEQKSVTVLHHPTGETYEESYDQLIISTGAKPILPAIPGLEEAKNVFSLRNIPDMDQIKAYISEHQVQRATVIGGGFIGLEMMENLVELGIQVQLVEMAPQVMPNISPR
;
A
#
# COMPACT_ATOMS: atom_id res chain seq x y z
N MET A 1 -21.32 25.83 -6.27
CA MET A 1 -20.10 25.90 -7.11
C MET A 1 -19.38 24.57 -6.97
N SER A 2 -19.10 23.93 -8.10
CA SER A 2 -18.26 22.72 -8.18
C SER A 2 -16.86 23.02 -7.63
N LYS A 3 -16.29 22.11 -6.84
CA LYS A 3 -14.96 22.22 -6.27
C LYS A 3 -14.02 21.23 -6.95
N LYS A 4 -12.74 21.61 -7.03
CA LYS A 4 -11.67 20.72 -7.43
C LYS A 4 -11.01 20.16 -6.18
N ILE A 5 -11.14 18.85 -5.96
CA ILE A 5 -10.65 18.16 -4.77
C ILE A 5 -9.54 17.20 -5.18
N ILE A 6 -8.36 17.37 -4.59
CA ILE A 6 -7.24 16.43 -4.78
C ILE A 6 -7.15 15.51 -3.57
N ILE A 7 -6.95 14.22 -3.84
CA ILE A 7 -6.70 13.18 -2.84
C ILE A 7 -5.35 12.55 -3.16
N ILE A 8 -4.43 12.54 -2.19
CA ILE A 8 -3.11 11.92 -2.33
C ILE A 8 -3.11 10.56 -1.64
N GLY A 9 -2.92 9.50 -2.41
CA GLY A 9 -2.95 8.10 -1.97
C GLY A 9 -4.25 7.40 -2.33
N GLY A 10 -4.15 6.35 -3.13
CA GLY A 10 -5.27 5.67 -3.81
C GLY A 10 -5.74 4.36 -3.15
N VAL A 11 -5.23 4.00 -1.96
CA VAL A 11 -5.59 2.72 -1.34
C VAL A 11 -6.79 2.89 -0.40
N ALA A 12 -6.71 2.44 0.85
CA ALA A 12 -7.89 2.36 1.73
C ALA A 12 -8.52 3.73 2.02
N GLY A 13 -7.77 4.65 2.61
CA GLY A 13 -8.30 5.94 3.05
C GLY A 13 -8.70 6.85 1.88
N GLY A 14 -7.84 6.99 0.88
CA GLY A 14 -8.09 7.86 -0.26
C GLY A 14 -9.20 7.37 -1.18
N ALA A 15 -9.21 6.08 -1.53
CA ALA A 15 -10.29 5.49 -2.34
C ALA A 15 -11.66 5.61 -1.64
N THR A 16 -11.70 5.36 -0.32
CA THR A 16 -12.91 5.52 0.47
C THR A 16 -13.37 6.99 0.52
N ALA A 17 -12.44 7.93 0.71
CA ALA A 17 -12.75 9.36 0.71
C ALA A 17 -13.29 9.81 -0.65
N ALA A 18 -12.64 9.40 -1.76
CA ALA A 18 -13.05 9.74 -3.11
C ALA A 18 -14.47 9.29 -3.42
N THR A 19 -14.80 8.02 -3.16
CA THR A 19 -16.13 7.47 -3.40
C THR A 19 -17.18 8.08 -2.47
N ARG A 20 -16.81 8.42 -1.23
CA ARG A 20 -17.73 9.11 -0.31
C ARG A 20 -18.02 10.54 -0.76
N LEU A 21 -17.02 11.29 -1.17
CA LEU A 21 -17.18 12.65 -1.70
C LEU A 21 -18.09 12.66 -2.93
N ARG A 22 -17.88 11.75 -3.88
CA ARG A 22 -18.74 11.64 -5.06
C ARG A 22 -20.19 11.40 -4.72
N ARG A 23 -20.48 10.57 -3.72
CA ARG A 23 -21.85 10.34 -3.24
C ARG A 23 -22.48 11.56 -2.53
N LEU A 24 -21.66 12.46 -2.03
CA LEU A 24 -22.13 13.70 -1.40
C LEU A 24 -22.35 14.82 -2.39
N ASN A 25 -21.56 14.86 -3.47
CA ASN A 25 -21.67 15.87 -4.52
C ASN A 25 -21.20 15.29 -5.87
N GLU A 26 -22.12 15.23 -6.81
CA GLU A 26 -21.86 14.69 -8.16
C GLU A 26 -21.10 15.66 -9.07
N GLU A 27 -21.13 16.97 -8.75
CA GLU A 27 -20.55 18.01 -9.60
C GLU A 27 -19.07 18.30 -9.31
N ASP A 28 -18.54 17.86 -8.15
CA ASP A 28 -17.15 18.13 -7.78
C ASP A 28 -16.18 17.39 -8.72
N HIS A 29 -15.09 18.06 -9.09
CA HIS A 29 -13.99 17.42 -9.82
C HIS A 29 -13.02 16.79 -8.82
N ILE A 30 -13.06 15.47 -8.71
CA ILE A 30 -12.25 14.72 -7.74
C ILE A 30 -11.10 14.03 -8.47
N ILE A 31 -9.86 14.42 -8.14
CA ILE A 31 -8.63 13.81 -8.66
C ILE A 31 -8.00 12.97 -7.56
N LEU A 32 -7.69 11.70 -7.85
CA LEU A 32 -7.02 10.78 -6.94
C LEU A 32 -5.64 10.43 -7.49
N PHE A 33 -4.58 10.87 -6.82
CA PHE A 33 -3.21 10.52 -7.16
C PHE A 33 -2.74 9.29 -6.39
N GLU A 34 -2.21 8.31 -7.10
CA GLU A 34 -1.51 7.16 -6.54
C GLU A 34 -0.16 6.99 -7.22
N LYS A 35 0.91 6.88 -6.43
CA LYS A 35 2.26 6.71 -6.99
C LYS A 35 2.52 5.33 -7.56
N GLY A 36 1.84 4.31 -7.03
CA GLY A 36 1.95 2.93 -7.49
C GLY A 36 0.99 2.61 -8.63
N GLU A 37 1.05 1.38 -9.07
CA GLU A 37 0.17 0.84 -10.11
C GLU A 37 -1.25 0.61 -9.59
N TYR A 38 -1.35 0.04 -8.37
CA TYR A 38 -2.59 -0.48 -7.81
C TYR A 38 -3.25 0.48 -6.85
N ILE A 39 -4.55 0.64 -7.02
CA ILE A 39 -5.44 1.37 -6.11
C ILE A 39 -6.36 0.40 -5.39
N SER A 40 -6.93 0.81 -4.27
CA SER A 40 -8.04 0.11 -3.60
C SER A 40 -7.85 -1.41 -3.51
N PHE A 41 -6.72 -1.85 -2.99
CA PHE A 41 -6.46 -3.27 -2.76
C PHE A 41 -6.58 -3.65 -1.28
N ALA A 42 -6.81 -4.94 -1.01
CA ALA A 42 -6.95 -5.50 0.32
C ALA A 42 -5.59 -5.68 1.00
N ASN A 43 -5.08 -4.64 1.67
CA ASN A 43 -3.79 -4.68 2.38
C ASN A 43 -3.69 -5.86 3.36
N CYS A 44 -4.76 -6.12 4.13
CA CYS A 44 -4.79 -7.23 5.09
C CYS A 44 -4.82 -8.61 4.41
N GLY A 45 -5.11 -8.68 3.11
CA GLY A 45 -5.11 -9.93 2.34
C GLY A 45 -3.72 -10.36 1.85
N LEU A 46 -2.73 -9.46 1.87
CA LEU A 46 -1.41 -9.73 1.30
C LEU A 46 -0.71 -10.93 1.97
N PRO A 47 -0.62 -11.05 3.30
CA PRO A 47 -0.04 -12.24 3.96
C PRO A 47 -0.76 -13.53 3.57
N TYR A 48 -2.08 -13.48 3.50
CA TYR A 48 -2.93 -14.64 3.19
C TYR A 48 -2.80 -15.10 1.73
N HIS A 49 -2.50 -14.18 0.82
CA HIS A 49 -2.17 -14.57 -0.56
C HIS A 49 -0.78 -15.18 -0.65
N VAL A 50 0.20 -14.68 0.10
CA VAL A 50 1.52 -15.32 0.21
C VAL A 50 1.38 -16.76 0.69
N GLY A 51 0.60 -17.01 1.75
CA GLY A 51 0.33 -18.33 2.32
C GLY A 51 -0.60 -19.22 1.48
N GLY A 52 -1.20 -18.69 0.41
CA GLY A 52 -2.09 -19.44 -0.47
C GLY A 52 -3.52 -19.63 0.03
N VAL A 53 -3.91 -18.97 1.13
CA VAL A 53 -5.29 -18.93 1.63
C VAL A 53 -6.18 -18.17 0.64
N ILE A 54 -5.75 -16.98 0.23
CA ILE A 54 -6.33 -16.27 -0.92
C ILE A 54 -5.59 -16.79 -2.16
N LYS A 55 -6.31 -17.55 -2.99
CA LYS A 55 -5.69 -18.24 -4.15
C LYS A 55 -5.44 -17.30 -5.31
N GLU A 56 -6.45 -16.53 -5.66
CA GLU A 56 -6.40 -15.67 -6.82
C GLU A 56 -5.88 -14.28 -6.45
N ARG A 57 -4.81 -13.84 -7.11
CA ARG A 57 -4.23 -12.50 -6.91
C ARG A 57 -5.25 -11.38 -7.16
N GLN A 58 -6.17 -11.62 -8.08
CA GLN A 58 -7.22 -10.66 -8.45
C GLN A 58 -8.19 -10.38 -7.30
N ASP A 59 -8.39 -11.32 -6.39
CA ASP A 59 -9.27 -11.14 -5.22
C ASP A 59 -8.74 -10.07 -4.24
N LEU A 60 -7.46 -9.72 -4.37
CA LEU A 60 -6.87 -8.60 -3.61
C LEU A 60 -7.22 -7.24 -4.22
N LEU A 61 -7.55 -7.16 -5.49
CA LEU A 61 -7.79 -5.93 -6.22
C LEU A 61 -9.28 -5.56 -6.15
N LEU A 62 -9.65 -4.71 -5.20
CA LEU A 62 -11.05 -4.36 -4.95
C LEU A 62 -11.63 -3.43 -6.02
N GLN A 63 -10.78 -2.59 -6.61
CA GLN A 63 -11.15 -1.67 -7.68
C GLN A 63 -9.99 -1.48 -8.66
N THR A 64 -10.33 -1.17 -9.92
CA THR A 64 -9.39 -0.73 -10.94
C THR A 64 -9.51 0.78 -11.19
N VAL A 65 -8.51 1.37 -11.83
CA VAL A 65 -8.53 2.78 -12.25
C VAL A 65 -9.72 3.03 -13.16
N GLU A 66 -9.92 2.18 -14.17
CA GLU A 66 -11.03 2.26 -15.12
C GLU A 66 -12.40 2.11 -14.42
N GLY A 67 -12.48 1.20 -13.45
CA GLY A 67 -13.69 1.00 -12.65
C GLY A 67 -14.03 2.25 -11.83
N MET A 68 -13.06 2.82 -11.14
CA MET A 68 -13.27 4.05 -10.35
C MET A 68 -13.64 5.24 -11.24
N ASN A 69 -13.01 5.38 -12.40
CA ASN A 69 -13.30 6.45 -13.33
C ASN A 69 -14.71 6.31 -13.93
N SER A 70 -15.08 5.12 -14.39
CA SER A 70 -16.36 4.89 -15.05
C SER A 70 -17.56 4.85 -14.11
N GLN A 71 -17.44 4.19 -12.95
CA GLN A 71 -18.55 4.02 -12.01
C GLN A 71 -18.79 5.26 -11.13
N TYR A 72 -17.70 5.98 -10.78
CA TYR A 72 -17.79 7.11 -9.85
C TYR A 72 -17.46 8.45 -10.51
N GLY A 73 -17.11 8.50 -11.79
CA GLY A 73 -16.72 9.74 -12.46
C GLY A 73 -15.53 10.44 -11.82
N LEU A 74 -14.57 9.65 -11.31
CA LEU A 74 -13.34 10.17 -10.71
C LEU A 74 -12.26 10.34 -11.78
N ASP A 75 -11.28 11.19 -11.51
CA ASP A 75 -10.03 11.31 -12.27
C ASP A 75 -8.92 10.61 -11.47
N VAL A 76 -8.79 9.30 -11.63
CA VAL A 76 -7.77 8.50 -10.94
C VAL A 76 -6.53 8.44 -11.79
N ARG A 77 -5.42 8.91 -11.23
CA ARG A 77 -4.10 8.94 -11.88
C ARG A 77 -3.11 8.12 -11.07
N ASN A 78 -2.94 6.86 -11.46
CA ASN A 78 -1.90 5.99 -10.93
C ASN A 78 -0.53 6.30 -11.56
N PHE A 79 0.55 5.71 -11.05
CA PHE A 79 1.93 6.06 -11.38
C PHE A 79 2.26 7.55 -11.26
N SER A 80 1.45 8.29 -10.48
CA SER A 80 1.52 9.74 -10.36
C SER A 80 1.80 10.13 -8.91
N GLU A 81 3.05 10.48 -8.63
CA GLU A 81 3.51 10.82 -7.28
C GLU A 81 3.38 12.31 -7.03
N VAL A 82 2.65 12.71 -6.00
CA VAL A 82 2.71 14.08 -5.49
C VAL A 82 4.00 14.24 -4.70
N THR A 83 4.94 14.98 -5.25
CA THR A 83 6.27 15.21 -4.69
C THR A 83 6.35 16.44 -3.81
N LYS A 84 5.45 17.41 -4.01
CA LYS A 84 5.40 18.66 -3.24
C LYS A 84 3.96 19.18 -3.11
N ILE A 85 3.67 19.78 -1.97
CA ILE A 85 2.43 20.51 -1.73
C ILE A 85 2.79 21.98 -1.59
N ASN A 86 2.10 22.86 -2.31
CA ASN A 86 2.26 24.31 -2.29
C ASN A 86 0.98 24.95 -1.72
N PRO A 87 0.84 25.08 -0.39
CA PRO A 87 -0.42 25.49 0.24
C PRO A 87 -0.85 26.91 -0.12
N GLU A 88 0.10 27.83 -0.28
CA GLU A 88 -0.17 29.24 -0.61
C GLU A 88 -0.77 29.38 -2.03
N GLN A 89 -0.27 28.61 -2.99
CA GLN A 89 -0.75 28.58 -4.38
C GLN A 89 -1.95 27.62 -4.54
N LYS A 90 -2.28 26.84 -3.50
CA LYS A 90 -3.25 25.74 -3.57
C LYS A 90 -2.97 24.82 -4.76
N SER A 91 -1.72 24.38 -4.89
CA SER A 91 -1.29 23.42 -5.93
C SER A 91 -0.46 22.29 -5.35
N VAL A 92 -0.35 21.22 -6.11
CA VAL A 92 0.59 20.10 -5.87
C VAL A 92 1.46 19.91 -7.09
N THR A 93 2.73 19.56 -6.85
CA THR A 93 3.65 19.14 -7.92
C THR A 93 3.57 17.63 -8.06
N VAL A 94 3.31 17.15 -9.26
CA VAL A 94 3.10 15.73 -9.57
C VAL A 94 4.19 15.25 -10.53
N LEU A 95 4.81 14.11 -10.20
CA LEU A 95 5.72 13.38 -11.08
C LEU A 95 4.98 12.16 -11.64
N HIS A 96 4.86 12.08 -12.96
CA HIS A 96 4.35 10.90 -13.65
C HIS A 96 5.51 9.94 -13.95
N HIS A 97 5.60 8.85 -13.19
CA HIS A 97 6.76 7.94 -13.25
C HIS A 97 7.05 7.34 -14.62
N PRO A 98 6.06 6.90 -15.43
CA PRO A 98 6.34 6.30 -16.74
C PRO A 98 7.02 7.24 -17.75
N THR A 99 6.70 8.54 -17.69
CA THR A 99 7.26 9.53 -18.62
C THR A 99 8.37 10.38 -18.01
N GLY A 100 8.47 10.43 -16.67
CA GLY A 100 9.35 11.36 -15.95
C GLY A 100 8.87 12.81 -16.00
N GLU A 101 7.69 13.06 -16.54
CA GLU A 101 7.10 14.40 -16.63
C GLU A 101 6.67 14.90 -15.25
N THR A 102 6.96 16.18 -15.00
CA THR A 102 6.52 16.87 -13.78
C THR A 102 5.59 18.01 -14.15
N TYR A 103 4.46 18.11 -13.46
CA TYR A 103 3.47 19.16 -13.69
C TYR A 103 2.82 19.64 -12.38
N GLU A 104 2.17 20.79 -12.44
CA GLU A 104 1.42 21.37 -11.33
C GLU A 104 -0.07 21.11 -11.50
N GLU A 105 -0.76 20.75 -10.41
CA GLU A 105 -2.20 20.57 -10.37
C GLU A 105 -2.79 21.43 -9.24
N SER A 106 -3.77 22.29 -9.56
CA SER A 106 -4.40 23.18 -8.57
C SER A 106 -5.55 22.46 -7.84
N TYR A 107 -5.88 22.92 -6.64
CA TYR A 107 -7.00 22.40 -5.86
C TYR A 107 -7.74 23.49 -5.08
N ASP A 108 -9.02 23.24 -4.79
CA ASP A 108 -9.78 23.97 -3.78
C ASP A 108 -9.64 23.33 -2.41
N GLN A 109 -9.64 21.99 -2.37
CA GLN A 109 -9.48 21.18 -1.16
C GLN A 109 -8.50 20.02 -1.42
N LEU A 110 -7.72 19.70 -0.39
CA LEU A 110 -6.71 18.65 -0.43
C LEU A 110 -6.92 17.65 0.70
N ILE A 111 -6.92 16.35 0.37
CA ILE A 111 -6.93 15.24 1.32
C ILE A 111 -5.59 14.51 1.19
N ILE A 112 -4.90 14.32 2.32
CA ILE A 112 -3.64 13.60 2.38
C ILE A 112 -3.89 12.22 3.02
N SER A 113 -3.72 11.16 2.24
CA SER A 113 -3.98 9.76 2.64
C SER A 113 -2.86 8.83 2.19
N THR A 114 -1.61 9.26 2.35
CA THR A 114 -0.41 8.60 1.83
C THR A 114 -0.05 7.29 2.55
N GLY A 115 -0.70 7.00 3.66
CA GLY A 115 -0.40 5.83 4.49
C GLY A 115 0.97 5.91 5.16
N ALA A 116 1.61 4.75 5.37
CA ALA A 116 2.92 4.63 6.02
C ALA A 116 3.94 3.94 5.10
N LYS A 117 5.21 4.12 5.36
CA LYS A 117 6.33 3.38 4.73
C LYS A 117 6.93 2.43 5.79
N PRO A 118 7.24 1.16 5.42
CA PRO A 118 7.99 0.29 6.31
C PRO A 118 9.33 0.91 6.68
N ILE A 119 9.70 0.80 7.94
CA ILE A 119 11.02 1.19 8.44
C ILE A 119 11.88 -0.06 8.48
N LEU A 120 12.95 -0.09 7.71
CA LEU A 120 13.97 -1.13 7.84
C LEU A 120 14.86 -0.77 9.03
N PRO A 121 14.99 -1.66 10.03
CA PRO A 121 15.85 -1.39 11.17
C PRO A 121 17.33 -1.39 10.74
N ALA A 122 18.15 -0.58 11.41
CA ALA A 122 19.59 -0.51 11.16
C ALA A 122 20.31 -1.73 11.79
N ILE A 123 20.13 -2.89 11.20
CA ILE A 123 20.78 -4.13 11.59
C ILE A 123 21.98 -4.34 10.68
N PRO A 124 23.21 -4.54 11.21
CA PRO A 124 24.38 -4.78 10.39
C PRO A 124 24.19 -5.94 9.41
N GLY A 125 24.49 -5.71 8.14
CA GLY A 125 24.33 -6.69 7.06
C GLY A 125 22.94 -6.79 6.44
N LEU A 126 21.93 -6.11 6.99
CA LEU A 126 20.56 -6.15 6.44
C LEU A 126 20.46 -5.48 5.07
N GLU A 127 21.17 -4.37 4.88
CA GLU A 127 21.16 -3.62 3.61
C GLU A 127 21.89 -4.37 2.49
N GLU A 128 22.84 -5.23 2.83
CA GLU A 128 23.64 -6.02 1.88
C GLU A 128 22.96 -7.35 1.51
N ALA A 129 22.00 -7.78 2.31
CA ALA A 129 21.30 -9.04 2.12
C ALA A 129 20.26 -8.93 0.98
N LYS A 130 20.34 -9.87 0.02
CA LYS A 130 19.46 -9.88 -1.16
C LYS A 130 18.11 -10.56 -0.92
N ASN A 131 17.93 -11.17 0.23
CA ASN A 131 16.75 -11.95 0.63
C ASN A 131 15.99 -11.28 1.78
N VAL A 132 16.00 -9.95 1.79
CA VAL A 132 15.26 -9.14 2.76
C VAL A 132 14.10 -8.46 2.05
N PHE A 133 12.92 -8.62 2.62
CA PHE A 133 11.67 -8.12 2.07
C PHE A 133 10.88 -7.37 3.14
N SER A 134 10.13 -6.37 2.73
CA SER A 134 9.05 -5.79 3.52
C SER A 134 7.72 -6.07 2.82
N LEU A 135 6.63 -6.13 3.57
CA LEU A 135 5.31 -6.36 3.01
C LEU A 135 4.43 -5.14 3.24
N ARG A 136 4.08 -4.43 2.17
CA ARG A 136 3.19 -3.28 2.23
C ARG A 136 2.17 -3.22 1.10
N ASN A 137 2.57 -3.59 -0.11
CA ASN A 137 1.78 -3.44 -1.32
C ASN A 137 1.79 -4.71 -2.17
N ILE A 138 1.09 -4.67 -3.30
CA ILE A 138 0.99 -5.80 -4.23
C ILE A 138 2.36 -6.20 -4.79
N PRO A 139 3.22 -5.28 -5.29
CA PRO A 139 4.56 -5.65 -5.74
C PRO A 139 5.44 -6.32 -4.68
N ASP A 140 5.38 -5.86 -3.43
CA ASP A 140 6.14 -6.50 -2.34
C ASP A 140 5.68 -7.94 -2.12
N MET A 141 4.37 -8.16 -2.11
CA MET A 141 3.77 -9.49 -1.98
C MET A 141 4.17 -10.40 -3.15
N ASP A 142 4.11 -9.90 -4.38
CA ASP A 142 4.51 -10.64 -5.58
C ASP A 142 5.99 -11.07 -5.50
N GLN A 143 6.88 -10.16 -5.07
CA GLN A 143 8.30 -10.45 -4.89
C GLN A 143 8.55 -11.54 -3.84
N ILE A 144 7.88 -11.46 -2.68
CA ILE A 144 8.01 -12.47 -1.63
C ILE A 144 7.56 -13.83 -2.15
N LYS A 145 6.40 -13.89 -2.80
CA LYS A 145 5.83 -15.13 -3.32
C LYS A 145 6.71 -15.75 -4.41
N ALA A 146 7.20 -14.94 -5.33
CA ALA A 146 8.13 -15.37 -6.37
C ALA A 146 9.42 -15.95 -5.75
N TYR A 147 10.02 -15.22 -4.79
CA TYR A 147 11.24 -15.64 -4.12
C TYR A 147 11.07 -16.98 -3.39
N ILE A 148 9.96 -17.17 -2.66
CA ILE A 148 9.65 -18.42 -1.97
C ILE A 148 9.60 -19.58 -2.97
N SER A 149 8.91 -19.40 -4.09
CA SER A 149 8.75 -20.43 -5.13
C SER A 149 10.06 -20.74 -5.84
N GLU A 150 10.78 -19.74 -6.31
CA GLU A 150 12.01 -19.88 -7.12
C GLU A 150 13.15 -20.50 -6.32
N HIS A 151 13.26 -20.16 -5.03
CA HIS A 151 14.35 -20.65 -4.18
C HIS A 151 13.97 -21.82 -3.29
N GLN A 152 12.73 -22.31 -3.39
CA GLN A 152 12.23 -23.41 -2.56
C GLN A 152 12.55 -23.19 -1.07
N VAL A 153 12.18 -22.02 -0.56
CA VAL A 153 12.55 -21.54 0.77
C VAL A 153 12.10 -22.51 1.85
N GLN A 154 13.03 -22.97 2.70
CA GLN A 154 12.76 -23.89 3.80
C GLN A 154 12.76 -23.20 5.17
N ARG A 155 13.40 -22.04 5.28
CA ARG A 155 13.51 -21.29 6.53
C ARG A 155 13.33 -19.80 6.28
N ALA A 156 12.64 -19.12 7.17
CA ALA A 156 12.45 -17.67 7.13
C ALA A 156 12.61 -17.08 8.53
N THR A 157 13.07 -15.85 8.58
CA THR A 157 13.07 -15.04 9.81
C THR A 157 12.14 -13.86 9.62
N VAL A 158 11.17 -13.72 10.50
CA VAL A 158 10.28 -12.55 10.56
C VAL A 158 10.80 -11.61 11.65
N ILE A 159 11.06 -10.36 11.29
CA ILE A 159 11.52 -9.32 12.19
C ILE A 159 10.36 -8.40 12.51
N GLY A 160 9.94 -8.40 13.78
CA GLY A 160 8.80 -7.65 14.29
C GLY A 160 7.58 -8.53 14.59
N GLY A 161 7.19 -8.57 15.87
CA GLY A 161 6.05 -9.35 16.40
C GLY A 161 4.74 -8.57 16.46
N GLY A 162 4.53 -7.59 15.55
CA GLY A 162 3.23 -6.92 15.36
C GLY A 162 2.27 -7.73 14.50
N PHE A 163 1.08 -7.16 14.19
CA PHE A 163 0.03 -7.84 13.42
C PHE A 163 0.56 -8.42 12.10
N ILE A 164 1.21 -7.62 11.27
CA ILE A 164 1.71 -8.05 9.96
C ILE A 164 2.75 -9.17 10.11
N GLY A 165 3.66 -9.05 11.09
CA GLY A 165 4.69 -10.08 11.32
C GLY A 165 4.10 -11.40 11.76
N LEU A 166 3.10 -11.39 12.64
CA LEU A 166 2.42 -12.62 13.10
C LEU A 166 1.59 -13.25 11.98
N GLU A 167 0.86 -12.46 11.20
CA GLU A 167 0.11 -12.95 10.04
C GLU A 167 1.06 -13.55 8.98
N MET A 168 2.20 -12.90 8.72
CA MET A 168 3.21 -13.48 7.81
C MET A 168 3.81 -14.77 8.36
N MET A 169 4.14 -14.81 9.66
CA MET A 169 4.66 -16.02 10.31
C MET A 169 3.68 -17.19 10.16
N GLU A 170 2.41 -16.97 10.48
CA GLU A 170 1.36 -17.99 10.38
C GLU A 170 1.26 -18.51 8.93
N ASN A 171 1.16 -17.63 7.95
CA ASN A 171 1.04 -18.00 6.55
C ASN A 171 2.29 -18.69 5.98
N LEU A 172 3.49 -18.34 6.44
CA LEU A 172 4.72 -19.03 6.06
C LEU A 172 4.80 -20.44 6.68
N VAL A 173 4.33 -20.60 7.93
CA VAL A 173 4.25 -21.92 8.59
C VAL A 173 3.28 -22.84 7.86
N GLU A 174 2.12 -22.34 7.42
CA GLU A 174 1.15 -23.09 6.62
C GLU A 174 1.74 -23.59 5.29
N LEU A 175 2.70 -22.86 4.71
CA LEU A 175 3.48 -23.30 3.55
C LEU A 175 4.55 -24.36 3.88
N GLY A 176 4.67 -24.78 5.15
CA GLY A 176 5.69 -25.74 5.60
C GLY A 176 7.08 -25.15 5.80
N ILE A 177 7.20 -23.83 5.84
CA ILE A 177 8.47 -23.12 6.07
C ILE A 177 8.73 -23.05 7.56
N GLN A 178 9.96 -23.37 7.99
CA GLN A 178 10.38 -23.15 9.36
C GLN A 178 10.57 -21.65 9.61
N VAL A 179 9.79 -21.07 10.54
CA VAL A 179 9.82 -19.63 10.79
C VAL A 179 10.42 -19.33 12.15
N GLN A 180 11.37 -18.39 12.18
CA GLN A 180 11.87 -17.76 13.40
C GLN A 180 11.28 -16.35 13.48
N LEU A 181 10.68 -15.99 14.63
CA LEU A 181 10.23 -14.63 14.91
C LEU A 181 11.24 -13.94 15.83
N VAL A 182 11.65 -12.74 15.47
CA VAL A 182 12.52 -11.86 16.25
C VAL A 182 11.76 -10.59 16.61
N GLU A 183 11.60 -10.35 17.91
CA GLU A 183 10.93 -9.17 18.45
C GLU A 183 11.86 -8.49 19.48
N MET A 184 11.94 -7.16 19.40
CA MET A 184 12.76 -6.37 20.32
C MET A 184 12.09 -6.17 21.68
N ALA A 185 10.77 -6.10 21.69
CA ALA A 185 9.98 -5.97 22.92
C ALA A 185 9.92 -7.31 23.68
N PRO A 186 9.64 -7.29 25.00
CA PRO A 186 9.56 -8.51 25.81
C PRO A 186 8.37 -9.42 25.48
N GLN A 187 7.47 -8.96 24.59
CA GLN A 187 6.31 -9.72 24.14
C GLN A 187 5.96 -9.37 22.69
N VAL A 188 5.30 -10.29 22.01
CA VAL A 188 4.64 -10.00 20.71
C VAL A 188 3.43 -9.10 20.95
N MET A 189 3.01 -8.38 19.91
CA MET A 189 1.89 -7.43 20.01
C MET A 189 2.07 -6.42 21.15
N PRO A 190 3.16 -5.67 21.19
CA PRO A 190 3.52 -4.84 22.35
C PRO A 190 2.48 -3.76 22.70
N ASN A 191 1.60 -3.43 21.74
CA ASN A 191 0.52 -2.45 21.95
C ASN A 191 -0.72 -3.05 22.64
N ILE A 192 -0.73 -4.36 22.92
CA ILE A 192 -1.80 -5.03 23.65
C ILE A 192 -1.31 -5.27 25.06
N SER A 193 -2.04 -4.75 26.06
CA SER A 193 -1.71 -5.01 27.48
C SER A 193 -1.66 -6.51 27.76
N PRO A 194 -0.62 -6.99 28.44
CA PRO A 194 -0.62 -8.36 28.97
C PRO A 194 -1.82 -8.52 29.91
N ARG A 195 -2.57 -9.62 29.76
CA ARG A 195 -3.62 -9.99 30.71
C ARG A 195 -3.02 -10.63 31.95
#